data_be4ec3f9e900051ddc0468b902457daa
#
_entry.id   be4ec3f9e900051ddc0468b902457daa
#
_cell.length_a   1.000
_cell.length_b   1.000
_cell.length_c   1.000
_cell.angle_alpha   90.00
_cell.angle_beta   90.00
_cell.angle_gamma   90.00
#
_symmetry.space_group_name_H-M   'P 1'
#
loop_
_entity.id
_entity.type
_entity.pdbx_description
1 polymer ?
#
loop_
_entity_poly.entity_id
_entity_poly.type
_entity_poly.pdbx_seq_one_letter_code
_entity_poly.pdbx_strand_id
1 'polypeptide(L)'
;MARLRGAAALLFPVFFGAALLFFPDVSAAAAREGVTLCLQTVLPSLFPFFVLSSLLVQSDVPRLLSRAMAGVMYPLFGVSGAGASALILGLLGGYPVGARTVAELYGRGEIAREEAEQLLAFCNNSGPGFFLGVCGTAVFGSARAGAYLYLIHVGAALVTGVLLRRDLGLPRRKAVSRQRAPFDLAAALPAAVQSSFAAVGSVSAFVIFFMVLLRLLSLVPALAALPPLPRAALFGFVEMTNGVNALPATRTGFVLCAAIMNWGGLSVQAQTRALLAGSALSARRCVIGKAVQALAGVPLALLAAQRLF
;
A
#
# COMPACT_ATOMS: atom_id res chain seq x y z
N MET A 1 6.44 12.06 -31.33
CA MET A 1 6.32 11.28 -30.08
C MET A 1 5.35 11.89 -29.06
N ALA A 2 5.37 13.21 -28.79
CA ALA A 2 4.44 13.84 -27.81
C ALA A 2 2.95 13.72 -28.21
N ARG A 3 2.59 13.92 -29.49
CA ARG A 3 1.21 13.77 -30.01
C ARG A 3 0.68 12.33 -29.93
N LEU A 4 1.53 11.33 -30.18
CA LEU A 4 1.18 9.91 -30.04
C LEU A 4 0.97 9.52 -28.57
N ARG A 5 1.77 10.05 -27.63
CA ARG A 5 1.57 9.87 -26.20
C ARG A 5 0.27 10.54 -25.71
N GLY A 6 -0.06 11.71 -26.24
CA GLY A 6 -1.34 12.38 -25.95
C GLY A 6 -2.54 11.60 -26.45
N ALA A 7 -2.50 11.11 -27.71
CA ALA A 7 -3.57 10.27 -28.27
C ALA A 7 -3.76 8.97 -27.49
N ALA A 8 -2.67 8.28 -27.15
CA ALA A 8 -2.72 7.06 -26.34
C ALA A 8 -3.31 7.30 -24.93
N ALA A 9 -3.02 8.46 -24.32
CA ALA A 9 -3.57 8.83 -23.02
C ALA A 9 -5.09 9.08 -23.05
N LEU A 10 -5.64 9.46 -24.21
CA LEU A 10 -7.09 9.67 -24.38
C LEU A 10 -7.86 8.36 -24.63
N LEU A 11 -7.19 7.29 -25.06
CA LEU A 11 -7.86 6.01 -25.33
C LEU A 11 -8.55 5.47 -24.07
N PHE A 12 -7.85 5.48 -22.94
CA PHE A 12 -8.43 4.96 -21.70
C PHE A 12 -9.71 5.71 -21.26
N PRO A 13 -9.74 7.05 -21.10
CA PRO A 13 -10.96 7.75 -20.68
C PRO A 13 -12.08 7.64 -21.72
N VAL A 14 -11.77 7.58 -23.02
CA VAL A 14 -12.79 7.40 -24.06
C VAL A 14 -13.41 6.01 -23.98
N PHE A 15 -12.61 4.93 -23.93
CA PHE A 15 -13.14 3.57 -23.79
C PHE A 15 -13.86 3.36 -22.46
N PHE A 16 -13.33 3.88 -21.37
CA PHE A 16 -13.97 3.77 -20.06
C PHE A 16 -15.29 4.54 -20.05
N GLY A 17 -15.32 5.77 -20.59
CA GLY A 17 -16.55 6.57 -20.71
C GLY A 17 -17.60 5.87 -21.59
N ALA A 18 -17.21 5.32 -22.73
CA ALA A 18 -18.09 4.53 -23.58
C ALA A 18 -18.65 3.30 -22.83
N ALA A 19 -17.80 2.56 -22.11
CA ALA A 19 -18.24 1.41 -21.33
C ALA A 19 -19.25 1.78 -20.23
N LEU A 20 -19.08 2.93 -19.56
CA LEU A 20 -20.04 3.44 -18.58
C LEU A 20 -21.41 3.74 -19.24
N LEU A 21 -21.41 4.27 -20.47
CA LEU A 21 -22.65 4.61 -21.20
C LEU A 21 -23.34 3.36 -21.75
N PHE A 22 -22.59 2.38 -22.24
CA PHE A 22 -23.17 1.15 -22.83
C PHE A 22 -23.55 0.11 -21.77
N PHE A 23 -22.93 0.14 -20.58
CA PHE A 23 -23.18 -0.80 -19.48
C PHE A 23 -23.52 -0.09 -18.17
N PRO A 24 -24.54 0.79 -18.14
CA PRO A 24 -24.84 1.62 -16.96
C PRO A 24 -25.24 0.79 -15.74
N ASP A 25 -26.04 -0.28 -15.93
CA ASP A 25 -26.50 -1.14 -14.82
C ASP A 25 -25.34 -1.90 -14.18
N VAL A 26 -24.41 -2.42 -14.97
CA VAL A 26 -23.21 -3.12 -14.50
C VAL A 26 -22.31 -2.18 -13.72
N SER A 27 -22.11 -0.96 -14.26
CA SER A 27 -21.30 0.07 -13.64
C SER A 27 -21.89 0.55 -12.31
N ALA A 28 -23.20 0.80 -12.30
CA ALA A 28 -23.92 1.23 -11.10
C ALA A 28 -23.94 0.14 -10.01
N ALA A 29 -24.10 -1.14 -10.40
CA ALA A 29 -24.03 -2.26 -9.46
C ALA A 29 -22.64 -2.37 -8.85
N ALA A 30 -21.58 -2.33 -9.65
CA ALA A 30 -20.19 -2.37 -9.18
C ALA A 30 -19.85 -1.19 -8.27
N ALA A 31 -20.33 0.01 -8.60
CA ALA A 31 -20.14 1.19 -7.76
C ALA A 31 -20.84 1.02 -6.40
N ARG A 32 -22.09 0.52 -6.37
CA ARG A 32 -22.81 0.22 -5.12
C ARG A 32 -22.09 -0.82 -4.27
N GLU A 33 -21.61 -1.91 -4.88
CA GLU A 33 -20.79 -2.91 -4.19
C GLU A 33 -19.52 -2.27 -3.59
N GLY A 34 -18.83 -1.41 -4.35
CA GLY A 34 -17.66 -0.68 -3.89
C GLY A 34 -17.94 0.25 -2.72
N VAL A 35 -19.05 1.00 -2.77
CA VAL A 35 -19.49 1.85 -1.66
C VAL A 35 -19.78 1.01 -0.41
N THR A 36 -20.49 -0.10 -0.57
CA THR A 36 -20.80 -1.02 0.53
C THR A 36 -19.53 -1.58 1.16
N LEU A 37 -18.57 -2.05 0.35
CA LEU A 37 -17.27 -2.51 0.82
C LEU A 37 -16.52 -1.41 1.58
N CYS A 38 -16.54 -0.18 1.07
CA CYS A 38 -15.89 0.94 1.72
C CYS A 38 -16.52 1.27 3.07
N LEU A 39 -17.83 1.30 3.17
CA LEU A 39 -18.54 1.61 4.41
C LEU A 39 -18.46 0.49 5.45
N GLN A 40 -18.53 -0.76 5.02
CA GLN A 40 -18.59 -1.92 5.93
C GLN A 40 -17.20 -2.44 6.33
N THR A 41 -16.18 -2.24 5.50
CA THR A 41 -14.86 -2.84 5.72
C THR A 41 -13.75 -1.79 5.74
N VAL A 42 -13.61 -0.99 4.68
CA VAL A 42 -12.46 -0.07 4.53
C VAL A 42 -12.48 1.02 5.59
N LEU A 43 -13.61 1.73 5.72
CA LEU A 43 -13.75 2.84 6.67
C LEU A 43 -13.59 2.38 8.13
N PRO A 44 -14.30 1.35 8.63
CA PRO A 44 -14.15 0.91 10.02
C PRO A 44 -12.76 0.38 10.34
N SER A 45 -12.09 -0.28 9.39
CA SER A 45 -10.78 -0.87 9.62
C SER A 45 -9.64 0.14 9.49
N LEU A 46 -9.68 1.06 8.52
CA LEU A 46 -8.56 1.97 8.26
C LEU A 46 -8.63 3.29 9.04
N PHE A 47 -9.84 3.84 9.23
CA PHE A 47 -9.99 5.16 9.83
C PHE A 47 -9.40 5.27 11.24
N PRO A 48 -9.68 4.35 12.19
CA PRO A 48 -9.06 4.41 13.52
C PRO A 48 -7.54 4.32 13.47
N PHE A 49 -6.99 3.45 12.59
CA PHE A 49 -5.55 3.34 12.41
C PHE A 49 -4.93 4.58 11.80
N PHE A 50 -5.62 5.28 10.90
CA PHE A 50 -5.12 6.52 10.31
C PHE A 50 -5.10 7.65 11.35
N VAL A 51 -6.14 7.74 12.19
CA VAL A 51 -6.17 8.70 13.31
C VAL A 51 -5.03 8.40 14.27
N LEU A 52 -4.88 7.14 14.71
CA LEU A 52 -3.81 6.73 15.60
C LEU A 52 -2.44 7.04 14.98
N SER A 53 -2.21 6.68 13.72
CA SER A 53 -0.94 6.94 13.03
C SER A 53 -0.65 8.44 12.92
N SER A 54 -1.67 9.25 12.61
CA SER A 54 -1.53 10.71 12.55
C SER A 54 -1.15 11.31 13.90
N LEU A 55 -1.76 10.85 14.99
CA LEU A 55 -1.41 11.26 16.36
C LEU A 55 0.00 10.82 16.72
N LEU A 56 0.38 9.58 16.42
CA LEU A 56 1.73 9.06 16.69
C LEU A 56 2.80 9.84 15.94
N VAL A 57 2.57 10.20 14.68
CA VAL A 57 3.53 11.03 13.91
C VAL A 57 3.65 12.45 14.50
N GLN A 58 2.59 12.98 15.08
CA GLN A 58 2.61 14.31 15.73
C GLN A 58 3.24 14.28 17.13
N SER A 59 3.29 13.11 17.78
CA SER A 59 3.87 12.92 19.13
C SER A 59 5.40 12.79 19.11
N ASP A 60 5.98 12.43 20.25
CA ASP A 60 7.41 12.13 20.38
C ASP A 60 7.81 10.72 19.91
N VAL A 61 6.84 9.89 19.49
CA VAL A 61 7.09 8.51 19.03
C VAL A 61 8.09 8.43 17.88
N PRO A 62 8.02 9.26 16.80
CA PRO A 62 9.03 9.24 15.75
C PRO A 62 10.45 9.50 16.28
N ARG A 63 10.60 10.38 17.28
CA ARG A 63 11.88 10.69 17.89
C ARG A 63 12.42 9.51 18.71
N LEU A 64 11.55 8.85 19.47
CA LEU A 64 11.89 7.65 20.23
C LEU A 64 12.32 6.51 19.30
N LEU A 65 11.53 6.23 18.28
CA LEU A 65 11.83 5.21 17.25
C LEU A 65 13.12 5.54 16.49
N SER A 66 13.34 6.82 16.16
CA SER A 66 14.56 7.27 15.52
C SER A 66 15.81 6.95 16.33
N ARG A 67 15.76 7.20 17.65
CA ARG A 67 16.87 6.91 18.55
C ARG A 67 17.11 5.41 18.72
N ALA A 68 16.04 4.65 18.93
CA ALA A 68 16.12 3.20 19.17
C ALA A 68 16.62 2.45 17.91
N MET A 69 16.21 2.88 16.73
CA MET A 69 16.48 2.16 15.48
C MET A 69 17.59 2.76 14.62
N ALA A 70 18.23 3.85 15.03
CA ALA A 70 19.31 4.49 14.25
C ALA A 70 20.46 3.52 13.94
N GLY A 71 20.77 2.60 14.85
CA GLY A 71 21.80 1.57 14.67
C GLY A 71 21.44 0.50 13.62
N VAL A 72 20.17 0.37 13.29
CA VAL A 72 19.65 -0.64 12.33
C VAL A 72 19.29 -0.01 10.98
N MET A 73 18.64 1.16 10.99
CA MET A 73 18.11 1.79 9.78
C MET A 73 19.21 2.18 8.79
N TYR A 74 20.30 2.75 9.28
CA TYR A 74 21.37 3.18 8.39
C TYR A 74 22.16 2.00 7.78
N PRO A 75 22.67 1.03 8.55
CA PRO A 75 23.46 -0.06 7.99
C PRO A 75 22.63 -0.97 7.06
N LEU A 76 21.35 -1.21 7.36
CA LEU A 76 20.51 -2.10 6.54
C LEU A 76 19.89 -1.39 5.34
N PHE A 77 19.39 -0.16 5.52
CA PHE A 77 18.54 0.49 4.52
C PHE A 77 19.15 1.78 3.94
N GLY A 78 20.28 2.26 4.48
CA GLY A 78 20.92 3.49 4.03
C GLY A 78 20.11 4.76 4.35
N VAL A 79 19.22 4.71 5.33
CA VAL A 79 18.36 5.82 5.75
C VAL A 79 18.61 6.16 7.22
N SER A 80 18.26 7.38 7.63
CA SER A 80 18.42 7.80 9.03
C SER A 80 17.40 7.11 9.95
N GLY A 81 17.62 7.16 11.25
CA GLY A 81 16.67 6.66 12.24
C GLY A 81 15.29 7.34 12.16
N ALA A 82 15.19 8.56 11.62
CA ALA A 82 13.92 9.25 11.43
C ALA A 82 12.93 8.45 10.57
N GLY A 83 13.44 7.68 9.58
CA GLY A 83 12.64 6.81 8.74
C GLY A 83 12.02 5.60 9.45
N ALA A 84 12.46 5.26 10.67
CA ALA A 84 11.93 4.11 11.40
C ALA A 84 10.42 4.22 11.68
N SER A 85 9.92 5.43 11.93
CA SER A 85 8.49 5.66 12.12
C SER A 85 7.68 5.33 10.86
N ALA A 86 8.19 5.72 9.68
CA ALA A 86 7.52 5.40 8.41
C ALA A 86 7.46 3.89 8.15
N LEU A 87 8.53 3.16 8.46
CA LEU A 87 8.56 1.70 8.33
C LEU A 87 7.57 1.03 9.28
N ILE A 88 7.65 1.34 10.58
CA ILE A 88 6.83 0.70 11.61
C ILE A 88 5.35 1.04 11.41
N LEU A 89 5.02 2.32 11.23
CA LEU A 89 3.63 2.74 11.02
C LEU A 89 3.08 2.24 9.67
N GLY A 90 3.92 2.14 8.65
CA GLY A 90 3.53 1.57 7.36
C GLY A 90 3.23 0.08 7.42
N LEU A 91 3.97 -0.68 8.22
CA LEU A 91 3.69 -2.09 8.45
C LEU A 91 2.42 -2.29 9.29
N LEU A 92 2.23 -1.53 10.35
CA LEU A 92 1.10 -1.68 11.27
C LEU A 92 -0.20 -1.09 10.73
N GLY A 93 -0.13 0.12 10.16
CA GLY A 93 -1.30 0.88 9.71
C GLY A 93 -1.82 0.51 8.32
N GLY A 94 -0.98 -0.11 7.49
CA GLY A 94 -1.35 -0.46 6.11
C GLY A 94 -1.24 0.70 5.12
N TYR A 95 -1.64 0.43 3.85
CA TYR A 95 -1.67 1.46 2.81
C TYR A 95 -2.69 2.56 3.11
N PRO A 96 -2.39 3.81 2.88
CA PRO A 96 -1.11 4.40 2.45
C PRO A 96 -0.32 5.03 3.63
N VAL A 97 -0.44 4.52 4.86
CA VAL A 97 0.14 5.12 6.08
C VAL A 97 1.66 5.31 5.96
N GLY A 98 2.37 4.31 5.43
CA GLY A 98 3.83 4.41 5.26
C GLY A 98 4.22 5.57 4.35
N ALA A 99 3.60 5.67 3.17
CA ALA A 99 3.87 6.76 2.23
C ALA A 99 3.48 8.13 2.80
N ARG A 100 2.37 8.20 3.55
CA ARG A 100 1.93 9.41 4.23
C ARG A 100 2.94 9.87 5.28
N THR A 101 3.42 8.94 6.12
CA THR A 101 4.43 9.25 7.14
C THR A 101 5.72 9.77 6.49
N VAL A 102 6.16 9.18 5.37
CA VAL A 102 7.31 9.69 4.61
C VAL A 102 7.07 11.11 4.10
N ALA A 103 5.91 11.37 3.51
CA ALA A 103 5.56 12.70 3.00
C ALA A 103 5.53 13.75 4.13
N GLU A 104 5.02 13.39 5.30
CA GLU A 104 4.97 14.26 6.47
C GLU A 104 6.38 14.54 7.03
N LEU A 105 7.25 13.52 7.15
CA LEU A 105 8.65 13.69 7.59
C LEU A 105 9.42 14.60 6.62
N TYR A 106 9.23 14.40 5.32
CA TYR A 106 9.83 15.23 4.28
C TYR A 106 9.30 16.69 4.34
N GLY A 107 7.98 16.86 4.41
CA GLY A 107 7.36 18.19 4.50
C GLY A 107 7.79 18.99 5.73
N ARG A 108 8.16 18.29 6.81
CA ARG A 108 8.72 18.90 8.03
C ARG A 108 10.25 19.14 7.95
N GLY A 109 10.91 18.72 6.88
CA GLY A 109 12.35 18.83 6.72
C GLY A 109 13.14 17.90 7.66
N GLU A 110 12.50 16.86 8.21
CA GLU A 110 13.15 15.87 9.08
C GLU A 110 14.00 14.87 8.28
N ILE A 111 13.64 14.62 7.03
CA ILE A 111 14.40 13.79 6.07
C ILE A 111 14.58 14.53 4.74
N ALA A 112 15.68 14.23 4.03
CA ALA A 112 15.94 14.75 2.70
C ALA A 112 15.08 14.04 1.65
N ARG A 113 14.97 14.62 0.44
CA ARG A 113 14.20 14.06 -0.68
C ARG A 113 14.67 12.66 -1.05
N GLU A 114 15.97 12.47 -1.19
CA GLU A 114 16.59 11.20 -1.57
C GLU A 114 16.29 10.11 -0.55
N GLU A 115 16.32 10.48 0.74
CA GLU A 115 15.99 9.60 1.84
C GLU A 115 14.49 9.26 1.85
N ALA A 116 13.62 10.23 1.63
CA ALA A 116 12.18 10.02 1.51
C ALA A 116 11.85 9.06 0.35
N GLU A 117 12.43 9.28 -0.82
CA GLU A 117 12.24 8.39 -1.98
C GLU A 117 12.83 6.99 -1.73
N GLN A 118 13.91 6.87 -0.96
CA GLN A 118 14.46 5.57 -0.53
C GLN A 118 13.49 4.84 0.38
N LEU A 119 12.92 5.50 1.38
CA LEU A 119 11.93 4.95 2.30
C LEU A 119 10.66 4.48 1.56
N LEU A 120 10.18 5.24 0.58
CA LEU A 120 9.02 4.87 -0.24
C LEU A 120 9.19 3.52 -0.94
N ALA A 121 10.41 3.05 -1.18
CA ALA A 121 10.64 1.77 -1.82
C ALA A 121 10.18 0.57 -0.97
N PHE A 122 10.13 0.68 0.37
CA PHE A 122 9.87 -0.47 1.24
C PHE A 122 8.97 -0.20 2.45
N CYS A 123 8.63 1.05 2.77
CA CYS A 123 7.81 1.35 3.95
C CYS A 123 6.30 1.45 3.69
N ASN A 124 5.85 1.49 2.43
CA ASN A 124 4.43 1.56 2.10
C ASN A 124 3.88 0.14 1.94
N ASN A 125 3.25 -0.42 2.98
CA ASN A 125 2.88 -1.82 3.10
C ASN A 125 1.40 -2.02 3.44
N SER A 126 0.90 -3.26 3.30
CA SER A 126 -0.42 -3.63 3.79
C SER A 126 -0.35 -3.99 5.28
N GLY A 127 -1.39 -3.65 6.02
CA GLY A 127 -1.46 -3.90 7.46
C GLY A 127 -1.89 -5.31 7.83
N PRO A 128 -1.66 -5.74 9.10
CA PRO A 128 -1.98 -7.09 9.56
C PRO A 128 -3.47 -7.42 9.48
N GLY A 129 -4.35 -6.43 9.63
CA GLY A 129 -5.81 -6.62 9.57
C GLY A 129 -6.27 -7.24 8.24
N PHE A 130 -5.73 -6.78 7.11
CA PHE A 130 -6.06 -7.33 5.80
C PHE A 130 -5.52 -8.77 5.65
N PHE A 131 -4.30 -9.02 6.10
CA PHE A 131 -3.70 -10.35 6.02
C PHE A 131 -4.42 -11.36 6.90
N LEU A 132 -4.76 -11.02 8.14
CA LEU A 132 -5.42 -11.94 9.07
C LEU A 132 -6.90 -12.12 8.71
N GLY A 133 -7.60 -11.01 8.45
CA GLY A 133 -9.03 -11.02 8.16
C GLY A 133 -9.34 -11.51 6.75
N VAL A 134 -8.90 -10.77 5.72
CA VAL A 134 -9.27 -11.07 4.34
C VAL A 134 -8.48 -12.26 3.81
N CYS A 135 -7.15 -12.18 3.77
CA CYS A 135 -6.37 -13.28 3.20
C CYS A 135 -6.52 -14.55 4.04
N GLY A 136 -6.27 -14.47 5.35
CA GLY A 136 -6.27 -15.64 6.24
C GLY A 136 -7.64 -16.23 6.40
N THR A 137 -8.54 -15.50 7.05
CA THR A 137 -9.84 -16.05 7.47
C THR A 137 -10.81 -16.17 6.31
N ALA A 138 -10.97 -15.11 5.50
CA ALA A 138 -12.00 -15.13 4.45
C ALA A 138 -11.60 -16.00 3.24
N VAL A 139 -10.34 -15.92 2.76
CA VAL A 139 -9.90 -16.64 1.56
C VAL A 139 -9.38 -18.04 1.88
N PHE A 140 -8.47 -18.17 2.85
CA PHE A 140 -7.83 -19.47 3.15
C PHE A 140 -8.49 -20.23 4.33
N GLY A 141 -9.52 -19.67 4.97
CA GLY A 141 -10.19 -20.30 6.13
C GLY A 141 -9.26 -20.51 7.35
N SER A 142 -8.13 -19.79 7.41
CA SER A 142 -7.07 -20.02 8.39
C SER A 142 -6.35 -18.73 8.79
N ALA A 143 -6.55 -18.27 10.02
CA ALA A 143 -5.81 -17.16 10.60
C ALA A 143 -4.27 -17.42 10.57
N ARG A 144 -3.87 -18.69 10.69
CA ARG A 144 -2.46 -19.09 10.58
C ARG A 144 -1.90 -18.82 9.20
N ALA A 145 -2.64 -19.11 8.12
CA ALA A 145 -2.24 -18.76 6.75
C ALA A 145 -2.08 -17.24 6.59
N GLY A 146 -3.01 -16.45 7.14
CA GLY A 146 -2.90 -14.99 7.18
C GLY A 146 -1.67 -14.49 7.90
N ALA A 147 -1.33 -15.08 9.05
CA ALA A 147 -0.13 -14.74 9.81
C ALA A 147 1.16 -15.04 9.02
N TYR A 148 1.25 -16.21 8.35
CA TYR A 148 2.38 -16.52 7.47
C TYR A 148 2.48 -15.53 6.30
N LEU A 149 1.38 -15.19 5.63
CA LEU A 149 1.36 -14.20 4.56
C LEU A 149 1.84 -12.83 5.06
N TYR A 150 1.45 -12.42 6.26
CA TYR A 150 1.92 -11.17 6.84
C TYR A 150 3.42 -11.19 7.15
N LEU A 151 3.93 -12.27 7.75
CA LEU A 151 5.37 -12.43 8.01
C LEU A 151 6.19 -12.45 6.72
N ILE A 152 5.69 -13.10 5.66
CA ILE A 152 6.29 -13.07 4.32
C ILE A 152 6.32 -11.64 3.78
N HIS A 153 5.22 -10.90 3.95
CA HIS A 153 5.11 -9.52 3.49
C HIS A 153 6.12 -8.59 4.20
N VAL A 154 6.21 -8.71 5.52
CA VAL A 154 7.20 -7.98 6.32
C VAL A 154 8.63 -8.35 5.90
N GLY A 155 8.93 -9.65 5.80
CA GLY A 155 10.25 -10.13 5.37
C GLY A 155 10.61 -9.63 3.96
N ALA A 156 9.68 -9.72 3.01
CA ALA A 156 9.88 -9.23 1.65
C ALA A 156 10.09 -7.71 1.60
N ALA A 157 9.39 -6.92 2.44
CA ALA A 157 9.59 -5.48 2.55
C ALA A 157 11.00 -5.15 3.07
N LEU A 158 11.45 -5.84 4.12
CA LEU A 158 12.79 -5.64 4.67
C LEU A 158 13.89 -6.05 3.67
N VAL A 159 13.73 -7.20 3.00
CA VAL A 159 14.64 -7.63 1.92
C VAL A 159 14.70 -6.59 0.81
N THR A 160 13.55 -6.03 0.42
CA THR A 160 13.48 -4.97 -0.60
C THR A 160 14.26 -3.73 -0.15
N GLY A 161 14.11 -3.32 1.11
CA GLY A 161 14.86 -2.20 1.69
C GLY A 161 16.37 -2.40 1.62
N VAL A 162 16.84 -3.62 1.89
CA VAL A 162 18.26 -3.98 1.80
C VAL A 162 18.74 -4.01 0.35
N LEU A 163 18.00 -4.69 -0.56
CA LEU A 163 18.39 -4.83 -1.97
C LEU A 163 18.42 -3.49 -2.71
N LEU A 164 17.50 -2.57 -2.39
CA LEU A 164 17.41 -1.26 -3.01
C LEU A 164 18.16 -0.17 -2.21
N ARG A 165 18.95 -0.58 -1.22
CA ARG A 165 19.76 0.34 -0.42
C ARG A 165 20.65 1.20 -1.30
N ARG A 166 20.72 2.49 -0.96
CA ARG A 166 21.69 3.45 -1.50
C ARG A 166 22.50 4.03 -0.35
N ASP A 167 23.77 4.27 -0.60
CA ASP A 167 24.55 5.08 0.30
C ASP A 167 24.29 6.55 -0.04
N LEU A 168 23.55 7.21 0.82
CA LEU A 168 23.16 8.61 0.65
C LEU A 168 24.15 9.56 1.35
N GLY A 169 25.28 9.05 1.91
CA GLY A 169 26.21 9.86 2.67
C GLY A 169 25.61 10.54 3.89
N LEU A 170 24.46 10.03 4.40
CA LEU A 170 23.76 10.62 5.53
C LEU A 170 24.58 10.44 6.81
N PRO A 171 24.65 11.45 7.70
CA PRO A 171 25.26 11.26 8.99
C PRO A 171 24.51 10.17 9.77
N ARG A 172 25.25 9.19 10.30
CA ARG A 172 24.72 8.03 11.08
C ARG A 172 23.78 8.43 12.21
N ARG A 173 23.91 9.67 12.72
CA ARG A 173 23.06 10.26 13.74
C ARG A 173 22.62 11.66 13.29
N LYS A 174 21.64 11.75 12.41
CA LYS A 174 20.83 12.98 12.37
C LYS A 174 19.85 12.87 13.54
N ALA A 175 20.21 13.45 14.67
CA ALA A 175 19.24 13.69 15.71
C ALA A 175 18.14 14.59 15.09
N VAL A 176 16.88 14.21 15.24
CA VAL A 176 15.75 15.10 14.97
C VAL A 176 15.88 16.28 15.94
N SER A 177 16.51 17.36 15.47
CA SER A 177 17.05 18.45 16.28
C SER A 177 16.07 19.64 16.40
N ARG A 178 14.82 19.50 16.06
CA ARG A 178 13.85 20.57 16.33
C ARG A 178 13.21 20.32 17.68
N GLN A 179 13.39 21.27 18.61
CA GLN A 179 12.55 21.36 19.80
C GLN A 179 11.10 21.48 19.31
N ARG A 180 10.36 20.37 19.42
CA ARG A 180 8.91 20.40 19.20
C ARG A 180 8.28 21.00 20.47
N ALA A 181 7.23 21.80 20.27
CA ALA A 181 6.31 22.09 21.35
C ALA A 181 5.83 20.77 21.98
N PRO A 182 5.55 20.71 23.28
CA PRO A 182 4.98 19.54 23.93
C PRO A 182 3.77 19.04 23.13
N PHE A 183 3.63 17.73 22.99
CA PHE A 183 2.50 17.12 22.30
C PHE A 183 1.21 17.44 23.06
N ASP A 184 0.32 18.18 22.42
CA ASP A 184 -1.02 18.46 22.92
C ASP A 184 -2.04 17.62 22.17
N LEU A 185 -2.61 16.61 22.83
CA LEU A 185 -3.61 15.71 22.26
C LEU A 185 -4.88 16.47 21.87
N ALA A 186 -5.31 17.45 22.67
CA ALA A 186 -6.56 18.19 22.41
C ALA A 186 -6.45 19.02 21.12
N ALA A 187 -5.30 19.64 20.87
CA ALA A 187 -5.02 20.36 19.65
C ALA A 187 -4.77 19.45 18.45
N ALA A 188 -4.12 18.30 18.65
CA ALA A 188 -3.75 17.36 17.57
C ALA A 188 -4.92 16.51 17.08
N LEU A 189 -5.86 16.13 17.93
CA LEU A 189 -6.94 15.19 17.63
C LEU A 189 -7.87 15.68 16.49
N PRO A 190 -8.37 16.92 16.47
CA PRO A 190 -9.24 17.39 15.39
C PRO A 190 -8.54 17.34 14.03
N ALA A 191 -7.28 17.78 13.95
CA ALA A 191 -6.50 17.75 12.73
C ALA A 191 -6.22 16.31 12.28
N ALA A 192 -5.93 15.40 13.21
CA ALA A 192 -5.72 13.98 12.94
C ALA A 192 -6.99 13.32 12.38
N VAL A 193 -8.16 13.61 12.96
CA VAL A 193 -9.46 13.09 12.49
C VAL A 193 -9.76 13.60 11.08
N GLN A 194 -9.68 14.91 10.84
CA GLN A 194 -9.98 15.50 9.53
C GLN A 194 -9.04 14.96 8.42
N SER A 195 -7.74 14.95 8.69
CA SER A 195 -6.77 14.46 7.72
C SER A 195 -6.90 12.96 7.45
N SER A 196 -7.32 12.19 8.46
CA SER A 196 -7.56 10.75 8.31
C SER A 196 -8.84 10.47 7.53
N PHE A 197 -9.89 11.24 7.73
CA PHE A 197 -11.12 11.14 6.94
C PHE A 197 -10.86 11.43 5.46
N ALA A 198 -10.13 12.49 5.14
CA ALA A 198 -9.73 12.79 3.77
C ALA A 198 -8.89 11.66 3.13
N ALA A 199 -7.96 11.06 3.89
CA ALA A 199 -7.15 9.95 3.43
C ALA A 199 -7.99 8.69 3.14
N VAL A 200 -8.89 8.29 4.06
CA VAL A 200 -9.80 7.15 3.84
C VAL A 200 -10.76 7.43 2.69
N GLY A 201 -11.28 8.64 2.57
CA GLY A 201 -12.11 9.05 1.44
C GLY A 201 -11.40 8.86 0.10
N SER A 202 -10.13 9.26 0.01
CA SER A 202 -9.30 9.03 -1.18
C SER A 202 -9.12 7.54 -1.48
N VAL A 203 -8.80 6.72 -0.48
CA VAL A 203 -8.70 5.25 -0.64
C VAL A 203 -10.01 4.68 -1.15
N SER A 204 -11.13 5.04 -0.55
CA SER A 204 -12.47 4.59 -0.94
C SER A 204 -12.81 4.95 -2.39
N ALA A 205 -12.47 6.16 -2.83
CA ALA A 205 -12.69 6.59 -4.21
C ALA A 205 -11.91 5.70 -5.20
N PHE A 206 -10.65 5.36 -4.90
CA PHE A 206 -9.88 4.44 -5.73
C PHE A 206 -10.45 3.01 -5.71
N VAL A 207 -10.89 2.50 -4.56
CA VAL A 207 -11.51 1.18 -4.46
C VAL A 207 -12.76 1.11 -5.34
N ILE A 208 -13.67 2.08 -5.22
CA ILE A 208 -14.90 2.14 -6.02
C ILE A 208 -14.56 2.22 -7.51
N PHE A 209 -13.65 3.11 -7.91
CA PHE A 209 -13.23 3.27 -9.29
C PHE A 209 -12.68 1.97 -9.89
N PHE A 210 -11.75 1.31 -9.18
CA PHE A 210 -11.16 0.08 -9.67
C PHE A 210 -12.13 -1.11 -9.65
N MET A 211 -13.11 -1.15 -8.75
CA MET A 211 -14.19 -2.13 -8.81
C MET A 211 -15.04 -1.98 -10.06
N VAL A 212 -15.44 -0.76 -10.40
CA VAL A 212 -16.18 -0.49 -11.65
C VAL A 212 -15.32 -0.89 -12.86
N LEU A 213 -14.06 -0.47 -12.90
CA LEU A 213 -13.13 -0.80 -13.98
C LEU A 213 -12.99 -2.32 -14.17
N LEU A 214 -12.74 -3.06 -13.11
CA LEU A 214 -12.58 -4.52 -13.19
C LEU A 214 -13.86 -5.23 -13.57
N ARG A 215 -15.03 -4.76 -13.11
CA ARG A 215 -16.32 -5.30 -13.49
C ARG A 215 -16.57 -5.10 -14.99
N LEU A 216 -16.27 -3.93 -15.53
CA LEU A 216 -16.36 -3.67 -16.97
C LEU A 216 -15.35 -4.50 -17.78
N LEU A 217 -14.11 -4.61 -17.30
CA LEU A 217 -13.11 -5.48 -17.93
C LEU A 217 -13.54 -6.95 -17.96
N SER A 218 -14.27 -7.42 -16.94
CA SER A 218 -14.77 -8.79 -16.89
C SER A 218 -15.83 -9.11 -17.96
N LEU A 219 -16.41 -8.09 -18.61
CA LEU A 219 -17.33 -8.27 -19.75
C LEU A 219 -16.58 -8.58 -21.05
N VAL A 220 -15.27 -8.33 -21.12
CA VAL A 220 -14.46 -8.65 -22.30
C VAL A 220 -14.36 -10.19 -22.42
N PRO A 221 -14.85 -10.82 -23.51
CA PRO A 221 -14.91 -12.28 -23.62
C PRO A 221 -13.56 -12.97 -23.41
N ALA A 222 -12.47 -12.38 -23.91
CA ALA A 222 -11.12 -12.91 -23.72
C ALA A 222 -10.68 -12.93 -22.25
N LEU A 223 -11.11 -11.95 -21.42
CA LEU A 223 -10.80 -11.91 -20.00
C LEU A 223 -11.75 -12.80 -19.19
N ALA A 224 -13.01 -12.88 -19.59
CA ALA A 224 -13.99 -13.78 -18.99
C ALA A 224 -13.63 -15.26 -19.17
N ALA A 225 -13.02 -15.60 -20.30
CA ALA A 225 -12.58 -16.94 -20.64
C ALA A 225 -11.27 -17.38 -19.93
N LEU A 226 -10.59 -16.47 -19.24
CA LEU A 226 -9.36 -16.82 -18.52
C LEU A 226 -9.65 -17.83 -17.40
N PRO A 227 -8.78 -18.85 -17.22
CA PRO A 227 -8.83 -19.73 -16.08
C PRO A 227 -8.76 -18.95 -14.75
N PRO A 228 -9.27 -19.51 -13.62
CA PRO A 228 -9.38 -18.77 -12.35
C PRO A 228 -8.07 -18.13 -11.87
N LEU A 229 -6.97 -18.86 -11.90
CA LEU A 229 -5.67 -18.36 -11.39
C LEU A 229 -5.09 -17.23 -12.27
N PRO A 230 -4.97 -17.34 -13.60
CA PRO A 230 -4.57 -16.21 -14.46
C PRO A 230 -5.48 -15.00 -14.33
N ARG A 231 -6.78 -15.21 -14.19
CA ARG A 231 -7.75 -14.11 -13.99
C ARG A 231 -7.53 -13.42 -12.66
N ALA A 232 -7.35 -14.19 -11.57
CA ALA A 232 -7.04 -13.64 -10.25
C ALA A 232 -5.69 -12.89 -10.25
N ALA A 233 -4.68 -13.40 -10.95
CA ALA A 233 -3.39 -12.72 -11.10
C ALA A 233 -3.53 -11.38 -11.82
N LEU A 234 -4.26 -11.34 -12.94
CA LEU A 234 -4.49 -10.11 -13.71
C LEU A 234 -5.28 -9.08 -12.90
N PHE A 235 -6.34 -9.51 -12.24
CA PHE A 235 -7.17 -8.64 -11.41
C PHE A 235 -6.38 -8.14 -10.20
N GLY A 236 -5.58 -9.01 -9.57
CA GLY A 236 -4.71 -8.63 -8.46
C GLY A 236 -3.56 -7.71 -8.87
N PHE A 237 -3.09 -7.81 -10.12
CA PHE A 237 -2.14 -6.84 -10.66
C PHE A 237 -2.75 -5.43 -10.74
N VAL A 238 -4.04 -5.33 -11.08
CA VAL A 238 -4.77 -4.06 -11.17
C VAL A 238 -5.24 -3.61 -9.79
N GLU A 239 -5.94 -4.47 -9.04
CA GLU A 239 -6.48 -4.18 -7.71
C GLU A 239 -6.39 -5.42 -6.82
N MET A 240 -5.64 -5.30 -5.74
CA MET A 240 -5.24 -6.43 -4.91
C MET A 240 -6.41 -7.15 -4.25
N THR A 241 -7.45 -6.43 -3.79
CA THR A 241 -8.58 -7.00 -3.05
C THR A 241 -9.40 -7.95 -3.93
N ASN A 242 -9.72 -7.52 -5.15
CA ASN A 242 -10.43 -8.35 -6.11
C ASN A 242 -9.62 -9.58 -6.54
N GLY A 243 -8.30 -9.38 -6.76
CA GLY A 243 -7.41 -10.50 -7.08
C GLY A 243 -7.34 -11.54 -5.98
N VAL A 244 -7.17 -11.10 -4.72
CA VAL A 244 -7.08 -11.98 -3.54
C VAL A 244 -8.38 -12.74 -3.31
N ASN A 245 -9.53 -12.05 -3.40
CA ASN A 245 -10.85 -12.68 -3.20
C ASN A 245 -11.20 -13.72 -4.29
N ALA A 246 -10.55 -13.66 -5.45
CA ALA A 246 -10.75 -14.63 -6.54
C ALA A 246 -9.82 -15.87 -6.44
N LEU A 247 -8.94 -15.92 -5.43
CA LEU A 247 -7.98 -17.02 -5.29
C LEU A 247 -8.61 -18.26 -4.64
N PRO A 248 -8.28 -19.46 -5.14
CA PRO A 248 -8.63 -20.70 -4.45
C PRO A 248 -7.77 -20.91 -3.21
N ALA A 249 -8.32 -21.57 -2.19
CA ALA A 249 -7.60 -21.95 -0.97
C ALA A 249 -6.67 -23.16 -1.23
N THR A 250 -5.68 -22.98 -2.08
CA THR A 250 -4.70 -23.98 -2.50
C THR A 250 -3.28 -23.44 -2.31
N ARG A 251 -2.29 -24.35 -2.37
CA ARG A 251 -0.86 -24.00 -2.33
C ARG A 251 -0.50 -22.92 -3.37
N THR A 252 -0.95 -23.08 -4.61
CA THR A 252 -0.69 -22.12 -5.69
C THR A 252 -1.40 -20.78 -5.43
N GLY A 253 -2.66 -20.84 -4.95
CA GLY A 253 -3.39 -19.64 -4.55
C GLY A 253 -2.69 -18.87 -3.44
N PHE A 254 -2.12 -19.56 -2.44
CA PHE A 254 -1.34 -18.94 -1.35
C PHE A 254 -0.09 -18.21 -1.86
N VAL A 255 0.67 -18.84 -2.75
CA VAL A 255 1.87 -18.21 -3.35
C VAL A 255 1.48 -16.98 -4.19
N LEU A 256 0.40 -17.10 -4.98
CA LEU A 256 -0.09 -16.00 -5.79
C LEU A 256 -0.66 -14.86 -4.91
N CYS A 257 -1.31 -15.19 -3.80
CA CYS A 257 -1.74 -14.21 -2.79
C CYS A 257 -0.55 -13.41 -2.27
N ALA A 258 0.54 -14.09 -1.89
CA ALA A 258 1.76 -13.41 -1.45
C ALA A 258 2.31 -12.47 -2.53
N ALA A 259 2.34 -12.88 -3.79
CA ALA A 259 2.79 -12.05 -4.90
C ALA A 259 1.90 -10.81 -5.10
N ILE A 260 0.57 -11.00 -5.15
CA ILE A 260 -0.42 -9.92 -5.29
C ILE A 260 -0.30 -8.91 -4.14
N MET A 261 -0.24 -9.41 -2.90
CA MET A 261 -0.17 -8.57 -1.71
C MET A 261 1.13 -7.78 -1.61
N ASN A 262 2.23 -8.35 -2.06
CA ASN A 262 3.52 -7.66 -2.10
C ASN A 262 3.60 -6.63 -3.23
N TRP A 263 2.92 -6.85 -4.36
CA TRP A 263 2.77 -5.86 -5.43
C TRP A 263 1.81 -4.72 -5.04
N GLY A 264 0.70 -5.02 -4.38
CA GLY A 264 -0.31 -4.08 -3.90
C GLY A 264 -1.32 -3.61 -4.97
N GLY A 265 -1.11 -3.94 -6.25
CA GLY A 265 -1.97 -3.51 -7.35
C GLY A 265 -1.67 -2.09 -7.88
N LEU A 266 -2.10 -1.82 -9.11
CA LEU A 266 -2.03 -0.48 -9.70
C LEU A 266 -2.88 0.54 -8.89
N SER A 267 -3.94 0.08 -8.22
CA SER A 267 -4.79 0.91 -7.36
C SER A 267 -3.99 1.57 -6.24
N VAL A 268 -3.18 0.79 -5.50
CA VAL A 268 -2.31 1.31 -4.43
C VAL A 268 -1.21 2.21 -5.00
N GLN A 269 -0.67 1.90 -6.18
CA GLN A 269 0.30 2.77 -6.85
C GLN A 269 -0.32 4.13 -7.21
N ALA A 270 -1.57 4.14 -7.69
CA ALA A 270 -2.31 5.36 -8.00
C ALA A 270 -2.63 6.16 -6.72
N GLN A 271 -3.08 5.50 -5.65
CA GLN A 271 -3.31 6.11 -4.33
C GLN A 271 -2.03 6.77 -3.79
N THR A 272 -0.89 6.07 -3.88
CA THR A 272 0.40 6.60 -3.45
C THR A 272 0.80 7.84 -4.26
N ARG A 273 0.59 7.82 -5.58
CA ARG A 273 0.84 8.99 -6.43
C ARG A 273 -0.05 10.17 -6.07
N ALA A 274 -1.34 9.92 -5.82
CA ALA A 274 -2.28 10.96 -5.42
C ALA A 274 -1.88 11.60 -4.08
N LEU A 275 -1.44 10.78 -3.11
CA LEU A 275 -0.96 11.24 -1.82
C LEU A 275 0.31 12.09 -1.94
N LEU A 276 1.21 11.74 -2.84
CA LEU A 276 2.45 12.49 -3.07
C LEU A 276 2.25 13.70 -4.00
N ALA A 277 1.06 13.88 -4.58
CA ALA A 277 0.75 15.02 -5.43
C ALA A 277 0.92 16.33 -4.65
N GLY A 278 1.57 17.31 -5.26
CA GLY A 278 1.91 18.58 -4.59
C GLY A 278 3.20 18.54 -3.76
N SER A 279 3.81 17.37 -3.53
CA SER A 279 5.16 17.26 -2.99
C SER A 279 6.20 17.13 -4.12
N ALA A 280 7.48 17.39 -3.81
CA ALA A 280 8.57 17.15 -4.77
C ALA A 280 9.00 15.67 -4.86
N LEU A 281 8.28 14.76 -4.19
CA LEU A 281 8.63 13.34 -4.11
C LEU A 281 8.14 12.56 -5.33
N SER A 282 8.98 11.66 -5.84
CA SER A 282 8.64 10.74 -6.92
C SER A 282 8.17 9.39 -6.39
N ALA A 283 7.02 8.90 -6.87
CA ALA A 283 6.53 7.56 -6.57
C ALA A 283 7.32 6.45 -7.29
N ARG A 284 8.27 6.77 -8.18
CA ARG A 284 9.00 5.78 -9.00
C ARG A 284 9.67 4.70 -8.16
N ARG A 285 10.35 5.10 -7.08
CA ARG A 285 11.00 4.12 -6.19
C ARG A 285 10.02 3.24 -5.43
N CYS A 286 8.83 3.75 -5.10
CA CYS A 286 7.76 2.95 -4.54
C CYS A 286 7.34 1.84 -5.52
N VAL A 287 7.09 2.17 -6.78
CA VAL A 287 6.71 1.17 -7.81
C VAL A 287 7.80 0.11 -8.00
N ILE A 288 9.08 0.52 -8.13
CA ILE A 288 10.21 -0.41 -8.23
C ILE A 288 10.29 -1.29 -6.98
N GLY A 289 10.16 -0.69 -5.80
CA GLY A 289 10.17 -1.41 -4.52
C GLY A 289 9.08 -2.47 -4.44
N LYS A 290 7.86 -2.14 -4.87
CA LYS A 290 6.75 -3.11 -4.90
C LYS A 290 7.00 -4.27 -5.87
N ALA A 291 7.59 -4.02 -7.02
CA ALA A 291 7.97 -5.09 -7.95
C ALA A 291 9.03 -6.01 -7.32
N VAL A 292 10.08 -5.44 -6.70
CA VAL A 292 11.11 -6.22 -6.00
C VAL A 292 10.51 -6.98 -4.80
N GLN A 293 9.62 -6.35 -4.04
CA GLN A 293 8.94 -6.98 -2.90
C GLN A 293 8.07 -8.16 -3.35
N ALA A 294 7.35 -8.03 -4.47
CA ALA A 294 6.57 -9.14 -5.03
C ALA A 294 7.48 -10.33 -5.39
N LEU A 295 8.59 -10.07 -6.07
CA LEU A 295 9.58 -11.11 -6.42
C LEU A 295 10.22 -11.74 -5.18
N ALA A 296 10.58 -10.94 -4.17
CA ALA A 296 11.16 -11.45 -2.92
C ALA A 296 10.15 -12.26 -2.08
N GLY A 297 8.86 -11.95 -2.16
CA GLY A 297 7.80 -12.64 -1.43
C GLY A 297 7.53 -14.06 -1.95
N VAL A 298 7.70 -14.30 -3.26
CA VAL A 298 7.40 -15.61 -3.89
C VAL A 298 8.21 -16.76 -3.29
N PRO A 299 9.55 -16.71 -3.20
CA PRO A 299 10.31 -17.83 -2.61
C PRO A 299 9.98 -18.05 -1.13
N LEU A 300 9.74 -16.99 -0.37
CA LEU A 300 9.30 -17.11 1.02
C LEU A 300 7.93 -17.79 1.13
N ALA A 301 7.01 -17.47 0.22
CA ALA A 301 5.69 -18.09 0.16
C ALA A 301 5.76 -19.57 -0.27
N LEU A 302 6.63 -19.92 -1.19
CA LEU A 302 6.87 -21.33 -1.59
C LEU A 302 7.33 -22.17 -0.41
N LEU A 303 8.27 -21.66 0.40
CA LEU A 303 8.75 -22.33 1.61
C LEU A 303 7.64 -22.46 2.67
N ALA A 304 6.89 -21.42 2.92
CA ALA A 304 5.80 -21.45 3.90
C ALA A 304 4.64 -22.35 3.48
N ALA A 305 4.33 -22.39 2.18
CA ALA A 305 3.26 -23.23 1.64
C ALA A 305 3.51 -24.74 1.84
N GLN A 306 4.77 -25.17 1.93
CA GLN A 306 5.10 -26.56 2.24
C GLN A 306 4.69 -26.99 3.66
N ARG A 307 4.50 -26.04 4.57
CA ARG A 307 4.11 -26.29 5.96
C ARG A 307 2.61 -26.10 6.22
N LEU A 308 1.90 -25.51 5.26
CA LEU A 308 0.48 -25.18 5.39
C LEU A 308 -0.43 -26.09 4.56
N PHE A 309 0.07 -26.56 3.43
CA PHE A 309 -0.60 -27.40 2.44
C PHE A 309 0.24 -28.67 2.14
#